data_5c8bba536f0790b0b531b255a80f8459
#
_entry.id   5c8bba536f0790b0b531b255a80f8459
#
_cell.length_a   1.000
_cell.length_b   1.000
_cell.length_c   1.000
_cell.angle_alpha   90.00
_cell.angle_beta   90.00
_cell.angle_gamma   90.00
#
_symmetry.space_group_name_H-M   'P 1'
#
loop_
_entity.id
_entity.type
_entity.pdbx_description
1 polymer ?
#
loop_
_entity_poly.entity_id
_entity_poly.type
_entity_poly.pdbx_seq_one_letter_code
_entity_poly.pdbx_strand_id
1 'polypeptide(L)'
;YVQTFEEAEKVLNELKEKDSNNKDNITYALKYNTELKTFTDTTTAVASLYVEKPKVVVKPKIKTSNGKINTSANVDFSNTALGVALIKPINGIISSRFGARSSIRSSIHTGLDIAASKGTPIKAAAGGTVIYSGRKGSYGNLLVIDHGNGVETYYGHCNSLVASTGEKVSQGQVVAYVGSTGNSTGPHLHLEIRVNGVAKNPQNYLY
;
A
#
# COMPACT_ATOMS: atom_id res chain seq x y z
N TYR A 1 3.29 -5.02 25.05
CA TYR A 1 2.74 -3.80 25.66
C TYR A 1 3.74 -3.30 26.69
N VAL A 2 4.07 -2.02 26.61
CA VAL A 2 4.91 -1.34 27.60
C VAL A 2 4.01 -0.60 28.58
N GLN A 3 4.39 -0.57 29.85
CA GLN A 3 3.57 0.04 30.91
C GLN A 3 3.92 1.50 31.15
N THR A 4 5.11 1.91 30.74
CA THR A 4 5.59 3.28 30.96
C THR A 4 6.15 3.87 29.67
N PHE A 5 6.22 5.20 29.61
CA PHE A 5 6.85 5.92 28.50
C PHE A 5 8.36 5.58 28.37
N GLU A 6 9.04 5.41 29.50
CA GLU A 6 10.46 5.04 29.54
C GLU A 6 10.71 3.66 28.96
N GLU A 7 9.82 2.68 29.22
CA GLU A 7 9.89 1.37 28.58
C GLU A 7 9.67 1.44 27.08
N ALA A 8 8.73 2.30 26.63
CA ALA A 8 8.50 2.51 25.20
C ALA A 8 9.72 3.09 24.50
N GLU A 9 10.40 4.07 25.09
CA GLU A 9 11.62 4.65 24.55
C GLU A 9 12.77 3.63 24.51
N LYS A 10 12.90 2.79 25.52
CA LYS A 10 13.92 1.73 25.55
C LYS A 10 13.71 0.74 24.42
N VAL A 11 12.48 0.25 24.21
CA VAL A 11 12.12 -0.64 23.09
C VAL A 11 12.40 0.04 21.75
N LEU A 12 12.04 1.32 21.61
CA LEU A 12 12.28 2.09 20.39
C LEU A 12 13.79 2.19 20.07
N ASN A 13 14.62 2.47 21.05
CA ASN A 13 16.05 2.59 20.87
C ASN A 13 16.70 1.25 20.48
N GLU A 14 16.29 0.15 21.12
CA GLU A 14 16.75 -1.20 20.74
C GLU A 14 16.31 -1.60 19.32
N LEU A 15 15.11 -1.20 18.89
CA LEU A 15 14.66 -1.42 17.52
C LEU A 15 15.48 -0.61 16.50
N LYS A 16 15.84 0.65 16.83
CA LYS A 16 16.69 1.50 15.99
C LYS A 16 18.11 0.95 15.88
N GLU A 17 18.65 0.34 16.93
CA GLU A 17 19.95 -0.34 16.89
C GLU A 17 19.93 -1.57 16.00
N LYS A 18 18.84 -2.36 16.04
CA LYS A 18 18.68 -3.56 15.21
C LYS A 18 18.51 -3.26 13.72
N ASP A 19 17.89 -2.14 13.36
CA ASP A 19 17.71 -1.70 11.96
C ASP A 19 18.40 -0.34 11.75
N SER A 20 19.71 -0.32 11.80
CA SER A 20 20.53 0.89 11.66
C SER A 20 20.32 1.63 10.34
N ASN A 21 19.86 0.94 9.28
CA ASN A 21 19.59 1.52 7.99
C ASN A 21 18.27 2.31 7.94
N ASN A 22 17.39 2.11 8.91
CA ASN A 22 16.07 2.77 8.99
C ASN A 22 15.83 3.47 10.32
N LYS A 23 16.87 3.66 11.15
CA LYS A 23 16.74 4.20 12.51
C LYS A 23 15.96 5.52 12.59
N ASP A 24 16.09 6.39 11.59
CA ASP A 24 15.44 7.70 11.55
C ASP A 24 13.94 7.61 11.17
N ASN A 25 13.51 6.45 10.64
CA ASN A 25 12.12 6.20 10.26
C ASN A 25 11.35 5.34 11.30
N ILE A 26 12.05 4.84 12.33
CA ILE A 26 11.42 4.05 13.39
C ILE A 26 10.85 4.98 14.43
N THR A 27 9.52 4.99 14.56
CA THR A 27 8.77 5.76 15.53
C THR A 27 7.73 4.85 16.21
N TYR A 28 7.15 5.30 17.30
CA TYR A 28 6.03 4.62 17.92
C TYR A 28 4.78 5.50 17.89
N ALA A 29 3.61 4.86 17.88
CA ALA A 29 2.34 5.49 18.11
C ALA A 29 1.66 4.85 19.32
N LEU A 30 1.18 5.66 20.25
CA LEU A 30 0.43 5.15 21.39
C LEU A 30 -0.91 4.59 20.91
N LYS A 31 -1.12 3.30 21.11
CA LYS A 31 -2.37 2.62 20.83
C LYS A 31 -2.93 2.08 22.13
N TYR A 32 -4.02 2.68 22.61
CA TYR A 32 -4.70 2.18 23.78
C TYR A 32 -5.44 0.89 23.43
N ASN A 33 -5.18 -0.17 24.22
CA ASN A 33 -5.94 -1.41 24.15
C ASN A 33 -6.49 -1.72 25.55
N THR A 34 -7.73 -2.17 25.59
CA THR A 34 -8.42 -2.55 26.84
C THR A 34 -8.01 -3.93 27.36
N GLU A 35 -7.28 -4.73 26.57
CA GLU A 35 -6.74 -6.01 27.00
C GLU A 35 -5.32 -5.85 27.53
N LEU A 36 -5.11 -6.11 28.80
CA LEU A 36 -3.77 -6.16 29.44
C LEU A 36 -3.01 -7.40 28.93
N LYS A 37 -2.01 -7.18 28.08
CA LYS A 37 -0.96 -8.18 27.81
C LYS A 37 0.29 -7.73 28.53
N THR A 38 0.82 -8.58 29.37
CA THR A 38 2.08 -8.32 30.09
C THR A 38 3.25 -8.95 29.33
N PHE A 39 4.27 -8.17 29.00
CA PHE A 39 5.59 -8.68 28.62
C PHE A 39 6.45 -8.77 29.88
N THR A 40 7.21 -9.86 30.00
CA THR A 40 8.03 -10.12 31.18
C THR A 40 9.28 -9.25 31.22
N ASP A 41 9.76 -8.77 30.06
CA ASP A 41 10.93 -7.91 29.91
C ASP A 41 11.00 -7.22 28.55
N THR A 42 11.91 -6.25 28.40
CA THR A 42 12.12 -5.48 27.18
C THR A 42 12.61 -6.37 26.02
N THR A 43 13.42 -7.38 26.30
CA THR A 43 13.98 -8.29 25.27
C THR A 43 12.86 -9.07 24.59
N THR A 44 11.91 -9.59 25.39
CA THR A 44 10.72 -10.28 24.88
C THR A 44 9.83 -9.34 24.05
N ALA A 45 9.66 -8.09 24.49
CA ALA A 45 8.91 -7.08 23.74
C ALA A 45 9.57 -6.77 22.38
N VAL A 46 10.89 -6.55 22.36
CA VAL A 46 11.65 -6.31 21.12
C VAL A 46 11.57 -7.51 20.19
N ALA A 47 11.76 -8.74 20.70
CA ALA A 47 11.68 -9.96 19.88
C ALA A 47 10.29 -10.16 19.24
N SER A 48 9.23 -9.74 19.95
CA SER A 48 7.85 -9.84 19.45
C SER A 48 7.48 -8.77 18.42
N LEU A 49 8.16 -7.61 18.46
CA LEU A 49 7.87 -6.48 17.56
C LEU A 49 8.81 -6.44 16.35
N TYR A 50 10.04 -6.98 16.50
CA TYR A 50 11.02 -7.00 15.43
C TYR A 50 10.81 -8.22 14.52
N VAL A 51 10.32 -7.97 13.31
CA VAL A 51 10.28 -8.97 12.24
C VAL A 51 11.45 -8.69 11.32
N GLU A 52 12.42 -9.62 11.24
CA GLU A 52 13.52 -9.50 10.27
C GLU A 52 12.93 -9.38 8.85
N LYS A 53 13.34 -8.34 8.12
CA LYS A 53 13.00 -8.21 6.71
C LYS A 53 13.55 -9.43 5.97
N PRO A 54 12.78 -10.08 5.09
CA PRO A 54 13.29 -11.17 4.30
C PRO A 54 14.52 -10.67 3.53
N LYS A 55 15.67 -11.34 3.69
CA LYS A 55 16.89 -11.06 2.92
C LYS A 55 16.50 -11.14 1.45
N VAL A 56 16.64 -10.04 0.73
CA VAL A 56 16.44 -10.02 -0.72
C VAL A 56 17.49 -10.96 -1.30
N VAL A 57 17.08 -12.16 -1.69
CA VAL A 57 17.92 -13.08 -2.45
C VAL A 57 18.08 -12.48 -3.85
N VAL A 58 19.16 -11.74 -4.04
CA VAL A 58 19.57 -11.29 -5.37
C VAL A 58 19.89 -12.54 -6.16
N LYS A 59 18.99 -12.93 -7.08
CA LYS A 59 19.25 -14.04 -7.98
C LYS A 59 20.56 -13.74 -8.74
N PRO A 60 21.51 -14.68 -8.82
CA PRO A 60 22.78 -14.44 -9.50
C PRO A 60 22.52 -14.04 -10.95
N LYS A 61 23.22 -13.00 -11.43
CA LYS A 61 23.22 -12.58 -12.82
C LYS A 61 23.63 -13.76 -13.71
N ILE A 62 22.74 -14.19 -14.57
CA ILE A 62 23.09 -15.11 -15.66
C ILE A 62 24.02 -14.32 -16.58
N LYS A 63 25.29 -14.71 -16.65
CA LYS A 63 26.21 -14.24 -17.66
C LYS A 63 25.85 -14.90 -18.98
N THR A 64 25.11 -14.22 -19.84
CA THR A 64 25.06 -14.59 -21.26
C THR A 64 26.23 -13.90 -21.96
N SER A 65 27.08 -14.70 -22.57
CA SER A 65 28.14 -14.22 -23.47
C SER A 65 27.50 -13.53 -24.68
N ASN A 66 28.05 -12.39 -25.06
CA ASN A 66 27.81 -11.55 -26.21
C ASN A 66 26.71 -10.48 -26.15
N GLY A 67 27.20 -9.27 -25.98
CA GLY A 67 26.80 -8.09 -26.74
C GLY A 67 25.58 -7.32 -26.23
N LYS A 68 25.87 -6.15 -25.70
CA LYS A 68 24.99 -4.96 -25.50
C LYS A 68 23.74 -5.19 -24.67
N ILE A 69 23.87 -4.94 -23.40
CA ILE A 69 22.73 -4.74 -22.49
C ILE A 69 22.14 -3.36 -22.79
N ASN A 70 20.98 -3.29 -23.42
CA ASN A 70 20.15 -2.11 -23.37
C ASN A 70 19.62 -1.97 -21.94
N THR A 71 20.31 -1.18 -21.12
CA THR A 71 19.87 -0.71 -19.81
C THR A 71 18.86 0.42 -20.01
N SER A 72 17.64 0.07 -20.39
CA SER A 72 16.51 1.01 -20.38
C SER A 72 15.35 0.41 -19.57
N ALA A 73 15.66 -0.05 -18.38
CA ALA A 73 14.71 -0.09 -17.30
C ALA A 73 15.15 1.00 -16.32
N ASN A 74 14.78 2.25 -16.59
CA ASN A 74 14.74 3.28 -15.58
C ASN A 74 13.73 2.82 -14.53
N VAL A 75 14.21 2.09 -13.53
CA VAL A 75 13.49 1.95 -12.27
C VAL A 75 13.65 3.30 -11.60
N ASP A 76 12.67 4.15 -11.78
CA ASP A 76 12.60 5.45 -11.14
C ASP A 76 12.43 5.21 -9.64
N PHE A 77 13.51 5.38 -8.88
CA PHE A 77 13.53 5.26 -7.42
C PHE A 77 12.91 6.48 -6.71
N SER A 78 12.22 7.37 -7.43
CA SER A 78 11.59 8.56 -6.84
C SER A 78 10.44 8.22 -5.86
N ASN A 79 9.98 6.95 -5.80
CA ASN A 79 8.89 6.50 -4.93
C ASN A 79 9.35 5.90 -3.58
N THR A 80 10.61 6.07 -3.21
CA THR A 80 11.16 5.52 -1.94
C THR A 80 10.64 6.18 -0.68
N ALA A 81 9.93 7.30 -0.77
CA ALA A 81 9.31 7.97 0.37
C ALA A 81 8.27 7.10 1.13
N LEU A 82 7.74 6.05 0.49
CA LEU A 82 6.79 5.11 1.11
C LEU A 82 7.47 3.80 1.58
N GLY A 83 8.72 3.57 1.24
CA GLY A 83 9.38 2.27 1.43
C GLY A 83 8.76 1.14 0.58
N VAL A 84 7.87 1.48 -0.36
CA VAL A 84 7.19 0.57 -1.29
C VAL A 84 7.20 1.22 -2.68
N ALA A 85 7.75 0.51 -3.67
CA ALA A 85 7.72 0.96 -5.06
C ALA A 85 6.34 0.65 -5.67
N LEU A 86 5.61 1.68 -6.10
CA LEU A 86 4.29 1.54 -6.70
C LEU A 86 4.35 1.65 -8.23
N ILE A 87 3.52 0.88 -8.92
CA ILE A 87 3.26 1.02 -10.36
C ILE A 87 1.83 1.49 -10.61
N LYS A 88 1.58 2.09 -11.80
CA LYS A 88 0.23 2.45 -12.22
C LYS A 88 -0.64 1.20 -12.37
N PRO A 89 -1.80 1.13 -11.69
CA PRO A 89 -2.68 -0.04 -11.76
C PRO A 89 -3.34 -0.24 -13.12
N ILE A 90 -3.64 0.87 -13.80
CA ILE A 90 -4.20 0.90 -15.16
C ILE A 90 -3.64 2.07 -15.96
N ASN A 91 -3.75 1.98 -17.27
CA ASN A 91 -3.62 3.14 -18.16
C ASN A 91 -5.00 3.73 -18.41
N GLY A 92 -5.12 5.05 -18.37
CA GLY A 92 -6.38 5.75 -18.56
C GLY A 92 -6.24 7.27 -18.45
N ILE A 93 -7.35 7.98 -18.59
CA ILE A 93 -7.41 9.44 -18.49
C ILE A 93 -7.80 9.82 -17.06
N ILE A 94 -7.06 10.71 -16.43
CA ILE A 94 -7.42 11.26 -15.11
C ILE A 94 -8.69 12.09 -15.27
N SER A 95 -9.81 11.58 -14.74
CA SER A 95 -11.12 12.23 -14.80
C SER A 95 -11.44 13.06 -13.55
N SER A 96 -10.87 12.70 -12.39
CA SER A 96 -10.99 13.50 -11.15
C SER A 96 -9.76 13.36 -10.28
N ARG A 97 -9.27 14.48 -9.77
CA ARG A 97 -8.04 14.56 -8.98
C ARG A 97 -8.31 14.42 -7.48
N PHE A 98 -7.29 14.04 -6.74
CA PHE A 98 -7.28 14.11 -5.28
C PHE A 98 -7.61 15.54 -4.81
N GLY A 99 -8.44 15.66 -3.77
CA GLY A 99 -8.86 16.95 -3.22
C GLY A 99 -9.98 17.65 -3.98
N ALA A 100 -10.43 17.11 -5.13
CA ALA A 100 -11.52 17.70 -5.92
C ALA A 100 -12.84 17.68 -5.15
N ARG A 101 -13.65 18.73 -5.36
CA ARG A 101 -15.04 18.83 -4.89
C ARG A 101 -15.99 18.62 -6.08
N SER A 102 -17.12 18.00 -5.85
CA SER A 102 -18.17 17.85 -6.87
C SER A 102 -19.55 17.83 -6.21
N SER A 103 -20.61 18.08 -6.98
CA SER A 103 -22.00 18.06 -6.51
C SER A 103 -22.48 16.67 -6.06
N ILE A 104 -21.84 15.60 -6.53
CA ILE A 104 -22.19 14.22 -6.21
C ILE A 104 -21.46 13.68 -4.97
N ARG A 105 -20.52 14.44 -4.40
CA ARG A 105 -19.75 14.06 -3.23
C ARG A 105 -20.01 15.01 -2.07
N SER A 106 -20.37 14.48 -0.92
CA SER A 106 -20.51 15.26 0.32
C SER A 106 -19.15 15.61 0.95
N SER A 107 -18.06 14.97 0.53
CA SER A 107 -16.71 15.13 1.07
C SER A 107 -15.68 15.40 -0.03
N ILE A 108 -14.49 15.83 0.38
CA ILE A 108 -13.34 15.99 -0.51
C ILE A 108 -12.94 14.62 -1.09
N HIS A 109 -12.53 14.60 -2.36
CA HIS A 109 -12.08 13.40 -3.06
C HIS A 109 -10.80 12.84 -2.46
N THR A 110 -10.86 11.63 -1.91
CA THR A 110 -9.75 10.98 -1.20
C THR A 110 -8.81 10.17 -2.11
N GLY A 111 -9.09 10.15 -3.41
CA GLY A 111 -8.34 9.35 -4.38
C GLY A 111 -8.10 10.06 -5.71
N LEU A 112 -7.76 9.27 -6.70
CA LEU A 112 -7.59 9.64 -8.10
C LEU A 112 -8.53 8.79 -8.94
N ASP A 113 -9.41 9.43 -9.73
CA ASP A 113 -10.28 8.72 -10.66
C ASP A 113 -9.61 8.63 -12.04
N ILE A 114 -9.46 7.41 -12.53
CA ILE A 114 -8.82 7.10 -13.81
C ILE A 114 -9.87 6.44 -14.70
N ALA A 115 -10.38 7.19 -15.69
CA ALA A 115 -11.37 6.72 -16.65
C ALA A 115 -10.74 5.67 -17.58
N ALA A 116 -11.41 4.54 -17.71
CA ALA A 116 -11.07 3.45 -18.61
C ALA A 116 -12.33 2.64 -18.93
N SER A 117 -12.31 1.86 -20.00
CA SER A 117 -13.45 1.02 -20.40
C SER A 117 -13.79 0.00 -19.30
N LYS A 118 -15.10 -0.24 -19.11
CA LYS A 118 -15.57 -1.30 -18.22
C LYS A 118 -14.94 -2.63 -18.61
N GLY A 119 -14.42 -3.38 -17.63
CA GLY A 119 -13.71 -4.64 -17.84
C GLY A 119 -12.21 -4.50 -18.11
N THR A 120 -11.65 -3.28 -18.12
CA THR A 120 -10.20 -3.09 -18.16
C THR A 120 -9.55 -3.75 -16.93
N PRO A 121 -8.49 -4.58 -17.09
CA PRO A 121 -7.81 -5.21 -15.96
C PRO A 121 -7.16 -4.17 -15.04
N ILE A 122 -7.38 -4.31 -13.73
CA ILE A 122 -6.74 -3.52 -12.67
C ILE A 122 -5.64 -4.38 -12.07
N LYS A 123 -4.41 -3.85 -12.07
CA LYS A 123 -3.23 -4.53 -11.51
C LYS A 123 -2.94 -4.03 -10.11
N ALA A 124 -2.41 -4.91 -9.25
CA ALA A 124 -1.88 -4.52 -7.95
C ALA A 124 -0.73 -3.53 -8.11
N ALA A 125 -0.80 -2.38 -7.46
CA ALA A 125 0.21 -1.32 -7.55
C ALA A 125 1.55 -1.76 -6.96
N ALA A 126 1.52 -2.62 -5.93
CA ALA A 126 2.69 -3.31 -5.37
C ALA A 126 2.28 -4.70 -4.89
N GLY A 127 3.24 -5.55 -4.54
CA GLY A 127 2.98 -6.81 -3.84
C GLY A 127 2.44 -6.56 -2.43
N GLY A 128 1.61 -7.47 -1.91
CA GLY A 128 1.03 -7.32 -0.58
C GLY A 128 -0.01 -8.38 -0.25
N THR A 129 -0.80 -8.12 0.79
CA THR A 129 -1.90 -8.98 1.21
C THR A 129 -3.23 -8.24 1.03
N VAL A 130 -4.20 -8.87 0.41
CA VAL A 130 -5.56 -8.32 0.30
C VAL A 130 -6.21 -8.32 1.68
N ILE A 131 -6.47 -7.13 2.22
CA ILE A 131 -7.12 -6.99 3.54
C ILE A 131 -8.62 -6.76 3.43
N TYR A 132 -9.12 -6.44 2.24
CA TYR A 132 -10.55 -6.33 1.96
C TYR A 132 -10.85 -6.64 0.50
N SER A 133 -11.89 -7.43 0.25
CA SER A 133 -12.43 -7.70 -1.09
C SER A 133 -13.94 -7.88 -0.98
N GLY A 134 -14.73 -6.91 -1.43
CA GLY A 134 -16.19 -6.94 -1.29
C GLY A 134 -16.88 -5.61 -1.57
N ARG A 135 -18.20 -5.52 -1.30
CA ARG A 135 -18.98 -4.30 -1.48
C ARG A 135 -18.88 -3.40 -0.24
N LYS A 136 -18.56 -2.12 -0.42
CA LYS A 136 -18.40 -1.15 0.68
C LYS A 136 -18.95 0.23 0.31
N GLY A 137 -20.15 0.55 0.77
CA GLY A 137 -20.76 1.88 0.69
C GLY A 137 -20.63 2.56 -0.67
N SER A 138 -20.15 3.80 -0.67
CA SER A 138 -19.95 4.61 -1.89
C SER A 138 -18.88 4.06 -2.83
N TYR A 139 -17.90 3.29 -2.34
CA TYR A 139 -16.90 2.64 -3.19
C TYR A 139 -17.46 1.57 -4.13
N GLY A 140 -18.68 1.06 -3.87
CA GLY A 140 -19.20 -0.09 -4.60
C GLY A 140 -18.39 -1.35 -4.30
N ASN A 141 -17.95 -2.06 -5.33
CA ASN A 141 -17.01 -3.17 -5.17
C ASN A 141 -15.61 -2.60 -4.96
N LEU A 142 -15.04 -2.89 -3.80
CA LEU A 142 -13.76 -2.40 -3.31
C LEU A 142 -12.80 -3.55 -3.06
N LEU A 143 -11.58 -3.39 -3.48
CA LEU A 143 -10.44 -4.22 -3.08
C LEU A 143 -9.41 -3.32 -2.39
N VAL A 144 -8.83 -3.81 -1.29
CA VAL A 144 -7.77 -3.10 -0.54
C VAL A 144 -6.60 -4.04 -0.34
N ILE A 145 -5.41 -3.55 -0.65
CA ILE A 145 -4.16 -4.29 -0.47
C ILE A 145 -3.30 -3.55 0.54
N ASP A 146 -2.85 -4.26 1.56
CA ASP A 146 -1.80 -3.83 2.48
C ASP A 146 -0.43 -4.26 1.91
N HIS A 147 0.45 -3.28 1.72
CA HIS A 147 1.79 -3.48 1.17
C HIS A 147 2.89 -3.51 2.24
N GLY A 148 2.48 -3.44 3.52
CA GLY A 148 3.40 -3.24 4.63
C GLY A 148 3.79 -1.77 4.82
N ASN A 149 4.56 -1.49 5.87
CA ASN A 149 5.00 -0.13 6.25
C ASN A 149 3.85 0.88 6.41
N GLY A 150 2.62 0.40 6.71
CA GLY A 150 1.41 1.22 6.79
C GLY A 150 0.90 1.74 5.45
N VAL A 151 1.39 1.21 4.33
CA VAL A 151 0.98 1.60 2.97
C VAL A 151 -0.13 0.69 2.47
N GLU A 152 -1.27 1.27 2.12
CA GLU A 152 -2.41 0.57 1.56
C GLU A 152 -2.83 1.19 0.24
N THR A 153 -3.33 0.37 -0.70
CA THR A 153 -3.99 0.85 -1.92
C THR A 153 -5.43 0.35 -2.00
N TYR A 154 -6.32 1.24 -2.42
CA TYR A 154 -7.76 1.03 -2.54
C TYR A 154 -8.15 1.10 -4.01
N TYR A 155 -8.91 0.11 -4.46
CA TYR A 155 -9.39 -0.02 -5.84
C TYR A 155 -10.92 -0.05 -5.81
N GLY A 156 -11.54 1.11 -6.01
CA GLY A 156 -12.99 1.28 -5.93
C GLY A 156 -13.70 1.22 -7.28
N HIS A 157 -15.02 1.14 -7.23
CA HIS A 157 -15.97 1.10 -8.35
C HIS A 157 -15.80 -0.10 -9.29
N CYS A 158 -15.10 -1.15 -8.82
CA CYS A 158 -14.81 -2.33 -9.62
C CYS A 158 -16.08 -3.01 -10.14
N ASN A 159 -16.00 -3.56 -11.35
CA ASN A 159 -17.06 -4.43 -11.91
C ASN A 159 -17.02 -5.79 -11.22
N SER A 160 -15.84 -6.37 -11.11
CA SER A 160 -15.61 -7.65 -10.42
C SER A 160 -14.27 -7.62 -9.71
N LEU A 161 -14.18 -8.37 -8.63
CA LEU A 161 -13.00 -8.58 -7.82
C LEU A 161 -12.46 -9.98 -8.13
N VAL A 162 -11.14 -10.08 -8.38
CA VAL A 162 -10.47 -11.36 -8.70
C VAL A 162 -9.80 -11.93 -7.46
N ALA A 163 -9.10 -11.06 -6.72
CA ALA A 163 -8.40 -11.47 -5.51
C ALA A 163 -9.33 -11.43 -4.29
N SER A 164 -9.14 -12.39 -3.40
CA SER A 164 -9.93 -12.57 -2.18
C SER A 164 -9.20 -12.05 -0.95
N THR A 165 -9.96 -11.68 0.10
CA THR A 165 -9.38 -11.27 1.39
C THR A 165 -8.49 -12.38 1.96
N GLY A 166 -7.29 -12.01 2.40
CA GLY A 166 -6.24 -12.91 2.88
C GLY A 166 -5.26 -13.37 1.78
N GLU A 167 -5.58 -13.16 0.51
CA GLU A 167 -4.71 -13.55 -0.60
C GLU A 167 -3.45 -12.68 -0.67
N LYS A 168 -2.29 -13.30 -0.91
CA LYS A 168 -1.05 -12.61 -1.23
C LYS A 168 -0.97 -12.39 -2.74
N VAL A 169 -0.77 -11.15 -3.14
CA VAL A 169 -0.67 -10.74 -4.54
C VAL A 169 0.71 -10.16 -4.85
N SER A 170 1.15 -10.37 -6.09
CA SER A 170 2.38 -9.79 -6.60
C SER A 170 2.10 -8.45 -7.28
N GLN A 171 3.09 -7.55 -7.31
CA GLN A 171 3.01 -6.32 -8.09
C GLN A 171 2.70 -6.65 -9.56
N GLY A 172 1.73 -5.95 -10.16
CA GLY A 172 1.31 -6.17 -11.54
C GLY A 172 0.32 -7.34 -11.73
N GLN A 173 0.02 -8.12 -10.70
CA GLN A 173 -1.03 -9.15 -10.76
C GLN A 173 -2.40 -8.50 -10.99
N VAL A 174 -3.24 -9.08 -11.87
CA VAL A 174 -4.63 -8.62 -12.07
C VAL A 174 -5.45 -8.98 -10.83
N VAL A 175 -6.02 -7.98 -10.15
CA VAL A 175 -6.75 -8.14 -8.88
C VAL A 175 -8.23 -7.78 -8.98
N ALA A 176 -8.61 -7.00 -10.00
CA ALA A 176 -9.99 -6.58 -10.25
C ALA A 176 -10.16 -6.13 -11.71
N TYR A 177 -11.38 -5.75 -12.07
CA TYR A 177 -11.70 -5.15 -13.37
C TYR A 177 -12.47 -3.84 -13.18
N VAL A 178 -12.18 -2.83 -14.04
CA VAL A 178 -12.83 -1.52 -14.04
C VAL A 178 -14.34 -1.66 -14.19
N GLY A 179 -15.08 -0.91 -13.40
CA GLY A 179 -16.54 -0.85 -13.41
C GLY A 179 -17.07 0.56 -13.16
N SER A 180 -18.32 0.59 -12.69
CA SER A 180 -19.04 1.81 -12.29
C SER A 180 -19.99 1.49 -11.15
N THR A 181 -19.55 0.69 -10.18
CA THR A 181 -20.36 0.30 -9.03
C THR A 181 -20.29 1.34 -7.91
N GLY A 182 -21.30 1.38 -7.02
CA GLY A 182 -21.37 2.36 -5.95
C GLY A 182 -21.72 3.77 -6.44
N ASN A 183 -21.11 4.81 -5.84
CA ASN A 183 -21.35 6.21 -6.24
C ASN A 183 -20.40 6.61 -7.39
N SER A 184 -20.80 6.30 -8.62
CA SER A 184 -20.02 6.50 -9.83
C SER A 184 -20.90 6.95 -10.98
N THR A 185 -20.42 7.90 -11.78
CA THR A 185 -21.14 8.44 -12.95
C THR A 185 -20.78 7.76 -14.27
N GLY A 186 -19.76 6.88 -14.27
CA GLY A 186 -19.30 6.18 -15.46
C GLY A 186 -18.11 5.28 -15.16
N PRO A 187 -17.69 4.44 -16.13
CA PRO A 187 -16.60 3.49 -15.88
C PRO A 187 -15.26 4.18 -15.58
N HIS A 188 -14.70 3.92 -14.40
CA HIS A 188 -13.37 4.39 -13.97
C HIS A 188 -12.86 3.54 -12.80
N LEU A 189 -11.57 3.61 -12.54
CA LEU A 189 -10.95 3.17 -11.30
C LEU A 189 -10.88 4.36 -10.35
N HIS A 190 -11.45 4.24 -9.15
CA HIS A 190 -11.13 5.11 -8.03
C HIS A 190 -9.94 4.51 -7.27
N LEU A 191 -8.79 5.17 -7.34
CA LEU A 191 -7.54 4.74 -6.73
C LEU A 191 -7.20 5.60 -5.52
N GLU A 192 -7.04 4.98 -4.34
CA GLU A 192 -6.44 5.67 -3.20
C GLU A 192 -5.09 5.03 -2.83
N ILE A 193 -4.19 5.87 -2.34
CA ILE A 193 -2.99 5.45 -1.60
C ILE A 193 -3.17 6.00 -0.19
N ARG A 194 -3.07 5.14 0.80
CA ARG A 194 -3.11 5.52 2.22
C ARG A 194 -1.81 5.18 2.90
N VAL A 195 -1.38 6.07 3.78
CA VAL A 195 -0.21 5.86 4.63
C VAL A 195 -0.66 6.04 6.07
N ASN A 196 -0.57 4.99 6.87
CA ASN A 196 -1.09 4.93 8.24
C ASN A 196 -2.56 5.39 8.32
N GLY A 197 -3.39 4.91 7.38
CA GLY A 197 -4.81 5.24 7.27
C GLY A 197 -5.13 6.60 6.64
N VAL A 198 -4.13 7.48 6.43
CA VAL A 198 -4.31 8.83 5.87
C VAL A 198 -4.17 8.80 4.35
N ALA A 199 -5.23 9.24 3.64
CA ALA A 199 -5.21 9.32 2.19
C ALA A 199 -4.16 10.33 1.69
N LYS A 200 -3.39 9.94 0.70
CA LYS A 200 -2.35 10.73 0.02
C LYS A 200 -2.71 10.90 -1.44
N ASN A 201 -2.22 11.98 -2.05
CA ASN A 201 -2.44 12.22 -3.48
C ASN A 201 -1.70 11.17 -4.33
N PRO A 202 -2.40 10.27 -5.04
CA PRO A 202 -1.75 9.21 -5.82
C PRO A 202 -0.85 9.74 -6.95
N GLN A 203 -1.08 10.96 -7.44
CA GLN A 203 -0.26 11.55 -8.49
C GLN A 203 1.18 11.79 -8.05
N ASN A 204 1.43 12.02 -6.76
CA ASN A 204 2.78 12.23 -6.22
C ASN A 204 3.64 10.97 -6.22
N TYR A 205 3.03 9.79 -6.45
CA TYR A 205 3.70 8.49 -6.34
C TYR A 205 3.66 7.69 -7.65
N LEU A 206 2.78 8.06 -8.58
CA LEU A 206 2.53 7.28 -9.80
C LEU A 206 2.72 8.05 -11.11
N TYR A 207 2.89 9.40 -11.02
CA TYR A 207 2.93 10.25 -12.23
C TYR A 207 4.03 11.29 -12.18
#